data_5d950db6b80d758587256bde831e022a
#
_entry.id   5d950db6b80d758587256bde831e022a
#
_cell.length_a   1.000
_cell.length_b   1.000
_cell.length_c   1.000
_cell.angle_alpha   90.00
_cell.angle_beta   90.00
_cell.angle_gamma   90.00
#
_symmetry.space_group_name_H-M   'P 1'
#
loop_
_entity.id
_entity.type
_entity.pdbx_description
1 polymer ?
#
loop_
_entity_poly.entity_id
_entity_poly.type
_entity_poly.pdbx_seq_one_letter_code
_entity_poly.pdbx_strand_id
1 'polypeptide(L)'
;MVAETGIYITWVTGAILISIAMIPIFKPPYARISADGFIDMFRRYWAHMIVVFSVYLWKDLLDGLDRVLMANTQLDMTFLVYAIEGDTVLWVQEGLRNDFLDVFMTHFYVMGFMTATFASFVYPIYFDDRHMADRVSLSMFWVYILAIPFYLFLNVKVTGNYVEGMETIAYDLTPEIHNWFNRIDPFTNGMPSLHIGLPFAIWLSMHRWDEDGRWERFRLFLIFFITLTSVSIVYLGIHWFVDIIGGMLVAILAVNITARTHEPIWRVADERLFTRRLARTLDDPSGSMKRTLRSLLGTIDPVKEPGKNQTGALILALMILTGSVLLWDVTHRKISIDEADSPTSASGSGEWLVWVEESEGEVT
;
A
#
# COMPACT_ATOMS: atom_id res chain seq x y z
N MET A 1 12.16 16.15 -15.75
CA MET A 1 12.53 14.80 -15.22
C MET A 1 13.51 14.85 -14.04
N VAL A 2 14.48 15.76 -13.96
CA VAL A 2 15.46 15.81 -12.84
C VAL A 2 14.87 16.43 -11.55
N ALA A 3 13.98 17.42 -11.63
CA ALA A 3 13.39 18.09 -10.46
C ALA A 3 12.40 17.19 -9.68
N GLU A 4 11.61 16.40 -10.37
CA GLU A 4 10.57 15.54 -9.76
C GLU A 4 11.16 14.37 -8.96
N THR A 5 12.33 13.86 -9.34
CA THR A 5 13.07 12.86 -8.57
C THR A 5 13.66 13.45 -7.28
N GLY A 6 13.91 14.74 -7.23
CA GLY A 6 14.53 15.41 -6.09
C GLY A 6 13.69 15.39 -4.83
N ILE A 7 12.41 15.73 -4.92
CA ILE A 7 11.52 15.76 -3.74
C ILE A 7 11.29 14.36 -3.16
N TYR A 8 11.07 13.36 -4.02
CA TYR A 8 10.89 11.98 -3.58
C TYR A 8 12.13 11.43 -2.86
N ILE A 9 13.33 11.65 -3.43
CA ILE A 9 14.60 11.26 -2.79
C ILE A 9 14.75 11.96 -1.45
N THR A 10 14.36 13.23 -1.34
CA THR A 10 14.41 13.98 -0.08
C THR A 10 13.50 13.36 0.98
N TRP A 11 12.26 13.01 0.63
CA TRP A 11 11.33 12.36 1.56
C TRP A 11 11.80 10.98 1.99
N VAL A 12 12.26 10.14 1.05
CA VAL A 12 12.77 8.80 1.38
C VAL A 12 14.02 8.89 2.26
N THR A 13 14.97 9.76 1.88
CA THR A 13 16.19 9.96 2.68
C THR A 13 15.87 10.50 4.07
N GLY A 14 14.99 11.49 4.15
CA GLY A 14 14.51 12.05 5.41
C GLY A 14 13.85 10.98 6.29
N ALA A 15 12.96 10.17 5.73
CA ALA A 15 12.29 9.08 6.44
C ALA A 15 13.27 8.05 6.99
N ILE A 16 14.27 7.66 6.21
CA ILE A 16 15.33 6.72 6.65
C ILE A 16 16.16 7.34 7.77
N LEU A 17 16.62 8.59 7.61
CA LEU A 17 17.44 9.29 8.63
C LEU A 17 16.68 9.49 9.93
N ILE A 18 15.41 9.90 9.86
CA ILE A 18 14.54 10.05 11.05
C ILE A 18 14.36 8.68 11.71
N SER A 19 14.06 7.63 10.95
CA SER A 19 13.92 6.28 11.52
C SER A 19 15.20 5.81 12.21
N ILE A 20 16.39 6.08 11.65
CA ILE A 20 17.66 5.75 12.28
C ILE A 20 17.86 6.57 13.57
N ALA A 21 17.55 7.87 13.52
CA ALA A 21 17.66 8.75 14.68
C ALA A 21 16.72 8.36 15.84
N MET A 22 15.58 7.77 15.52
CA MET A 22 14.59 7.31 16.50
C MET A 22 14.93 5.94 17.12
N ILE A 23 15.88 5.17 16.58
CA ILE A 23 16.29 3.85 17.10
C ILE A 23 16.57 3.86 18.62
N PRO A 24 17.35 4.80 19.19
CA PRO A 24 17.61 4.82 20.62
C PRO A 24 16.36 4.99 21.48
N ILE A 25 15.33 5.67 20.97
CA ILE A 25 14.08 5.97 21.68
C ILE A 25 13.23 4.70 21.82
N PHE A 26 13.18 3.91 20.74
CA PHE A 26 12.31 2.74 20.64
C PHE A 26 13.02 1.40 20.86
N LYS A 27 14.33 1.44 21.11
CA LYS A 27 15.12 0.24 21.35
C LYS A 27 14.59 -0.52 22.58
N PRO A 28 14.20 -1.81 22.44
CA PRO A 28 13.85 -2.65 23.57
C PRO A 28 15.04 -2.83 24.54
N PRO A 29 14.78 -3.08 25.83
CA PRO A 29 15.84 -3.18 26.85
C PRO A 29 16.91 -4.25 26.56
N TYR A 30 16.51 -5.36 25.92
CA TYR A 30 17.40 -6.47 25.61
C TYR A 30 18.27 -6.24 24.36
N ALA A 31 17.86 -5.32 23.47
CA ALA A 31 18.51 -5.15 22.19
C ALA A 31 19.78 -4.29 22.27
N ARG A 32 20.74 -4.61 21.41
CA ARG A 32 21.96 -3.82 21.22
C ARG A 32 21.96 -3.19 19.85
N ILE A 33 22.39 -1.93 19.79
CA ILE A 33 22.60 -1.25 18.51
C ILE A 33 24.00 -1.61 18.02
N SER A 34 24.09 -2.34 16.91
CA SER A 34 25.36 -2.73 16.30
C SER A 34 25.28 -2.74 14.78
N ALA A 35 26.41 -2.45 14.12
CA ALA A 35 26.50 -2.53 12.67
C ALA A 35 26.36 -3.98 12.16
N ASP A 36 26.88 -4.94 12.90
CA ASP A 36 26.78 -6.37 12.58
C ASP A 36 25.30 -6.82 12.59
N GLY A 37 24.49 -6.31 13.53
CA GLY A 37 23.06 -6.57 13.58
C GLY A 37 22.31 -6.10 12.33
N PHE A 38 22.76 -5.03 11.72
CA PHE A 38 22.17 -4.53 10.46
C PHE A 38 22.45 -5.49 9.29
N ILE A 39 23.65 -6.04 9.19
CA ILE A 39 24.00 -7.01 8.14
C ILE A 39 23.25 -8.34 8.36
N ASP A 40 23.22 -8.82 9.60
CA ASP A 40 22.49 -10.05 9.98
C ASP A 40 20.99 -9.96 9.72
N MET A 41 20.41 -8.76 9.78
CA MET A 41 19.02 -8.49 9.45
C MET A 41 18.68 -9.00 8.04
N PHE A 42 19.48 -8.64 7.02
CA PHE A 42 19.24 -9.07 5.65
C PHE A 42 19.37 -10.59 5.49
N ARG A 43 20.28 -11.21 6.21
CA ARG A 43 20.50 -12.64 6.13
C ARG A 43 19.36 -13.45 6.76
N ARG A 44 18.88 -13.05 7.94
CA ARG A 44 17.89 -13.81 8.71
C ARG A 44 16.45 -13.49 8.37
N TYR A 45 16.18 -12.29 7.84
CA TYR A 45 14.83 -11.78 7.61
C TYR A 45 14.53 -11.50 6.14
N TRP A 46 15.28 -12.09 5.21
CA TRP A 46 15.07 -11.89 3.77
C TRP A 46 13.63 -12.18 3.32
N ALA A 47 12.97 -13.19 3.89
CA ALA A 47 11.61 -13.54 3.56
C ALA A 47 10.60 -12.45 3.98
N HIS A 48 10.81 -11.81 5.13
CA HIS A 48 10.01 -10.66 5.57
C HIS A 48 10.18 -9.48 4.63
N MET A 49 11.40 -9.23 4.19
CA MET A 49 11.69 -8.19 3.20
C MET A 49 10.97 -8.47 1.89
N ILE A 50 11.01 -9.69 1.37
CA ILE A 50 10.28 -10.07 0.16
C ILE A 50 8.77 -9.83 0.33
N VAL A 51 8.18 -10.22 1.45
CA VAL A 51 6.76 -10.03 1.71
C VAL A 51 6.39 -8.54 1.68
N VAL A 52 7.17 -7.69 2.34
CA VAL A 52 6.89 -6.24 2.36
C VAL A 52 7.20 -5.59 1.02
N PHE A 53 8.33 -5.93 0.37
CA PHE A 53 8.64 -5.40 -0.95
C PHE A 53 7.66 -5.86 -2.04
N SER A 54 7.09 -7.05 -1.93
CA SER A 54 6.06 -7.51 -2.86
C SER A 54 4.84 -6.59 -2.88
N VAL A 55 4.54 -5.94 -1.76
CA VAL A 55 3.46 -4.96 -1.65
C VAL A 55 3.69 -3.76 -2.57
N TYR A 56 4.92 -3.25 -2.65
CA TYR A 56 5.24 -2.14 -3.54
C TYR A 56 5.09 -2.52 -5.02
N LEU A 57 5.52 -3.72 -5.39
CA LEU A 57 5.31 -4.23 -6.75
C LEU A 57 3.82 -4.37 -7.09
N TRP A 58 3.01 -4.83 -6.12
CA TRP A 58 1.57 -4.92 -6.28
C TRP A 58 0.90 -3.56 -6.42
N LYS A 59 1.42 -2.53 -5.76
CA LYS A 59 0.85 -1.18 -5.85
C LYS A 59 0.90 -0.65 -7.28
N ASP A 60 2.04 -0.65 -7.92
CA ASP A 60 2.19 -0.18 -9.31
C ASP A 60 1.29 -0.96 -10.27
N LEU A 61 1.16 -2.27 -10.02
CA LEU A 61 0.30 -3.16 -10.77
C LEU A 61 -1.19 -2.80 -10.61
N LEU A 62 -1.61 -2.49 -9.38
CA LEU A 62 -2.99 -2.10 -9.04
C LEU A 62 -3.34 -0.73 -9.58
N ASP A 63 -2.45 0.24 -9.50
CA ASP A 63 -2.67 1.58 -10.04
C ASP A 63 -2.86 1.54 -11.57
N GLY A 64 -2.16 0.62 -12.26
CA GLY A 64 -2.38 0.34 -13.68
C GLY A 64 -3.75 -0.27 -13.95
N LEU A 65 -4.17 -1.22 -13.12
CA LEU A 65 -5.45 -1.90 -13.24
C LEU A 65 -6.63 -0.98 -12.93
N ASP A 66 -6.51 -0.15 -11.91
CA ASP A 66 -7.51 0.85 -11.53
C ASP A 66 -7.78 1.83 -12.68
N ARG A 67 -6.73 2.37 -13.30
CA ARG A 67 -6.88 3.26 -14.46
C ARG A 67 -7.66 2.63 -15.61
N VAL A 68 -7.40 1.35 -15.90
CA VAL A 68 -8.12 0.61 -16.95
C VAL A 68 -9.58 0.40 -16.59
N LEU A 69 -9.87 0.02 -15.34
CA LEU A 69 -11.23 -0.19 -14.87
C LEU A 69 -12.02 1.14 -14.86
N MET A 70 -11.44 2.19 -14.35
CA MET A 70 -12.08 3.53 -14.32
C MET A 70 -12.39 4.03 -15.73
N ALA A 71 -11.46 3.87 -16.67
CA ALA A 71 -11.67 4.26 -18.06
C ALA A 71 -12.84 3.50 -18.72
N ASN A 72 -13.06 2.24 -18.33
CA ASN A 72 -14.08 1.37 -18.97
C ASN A 72 -15.41 1.32 -18.22
N THR A 73 -15.41 1.49 -16.90
CA THR A 73 -16.62 1.30 -16.06
C THR A 73 -17.20 2.58 -15.53
N GLN A 74 -16.39 3.64 -15.41
CA GLN A 74 -16.74 4.93 -14.78
C GLN A 74 -17.41 4.76 -13.40
N LEU A 75 -16.98 3.73 -12.64
CA LEU A 75 -17.49 3.47 -11.31
C LEU A 75 -17.02 4.57 -10.37
N ASP A 76 -17.95 5.40 -9.91
CA ASP A 76 -17.70 6.49 -8.97
C ASP A 76 -18.71 6.36 -7.82
N MET A 77 -18.22 5.97 -6.64
CA MET A 77 -19.04 5.82 -5.43
C MET A 77 -18.94 7.04 -4.51
N THR A 78 -18.27 8.10 -4.94
CA THR A 78 -18.05 9.32 -4.13
C THR A 78 -19.37 9.95 -3.68
N PHE A 79 -20.41 9.89 -4.52
CA PHE A 79 -21.73 10.42 -4.17
C PHE A 79 -22.34 9.78 -2.92
N LEU A 80 -22.05 8.48 -2.65
CA LEU A 80 -22.52 7.80 -1.46
C LEU A 80 -21.82 8.31 -0.20
N VAL A 81 -20.51 8.53 -0.32
CA VAL A 81 -19.70 9.06 0.78
C VAL A 81 -20.10 10.51 1.07
N TYR A 82 -20.26 11.33 0.03
CA TYR A 82 -20.74 12.70 0.18
C TYR A 82 -22.16 12.78 0.78
N ALA A 83 -23.05 11.84 0.43
CA ALA A 83 -24.38 11.78 1.04
C ALA A 83 -24.35 11.53 2.56
N ILE A 84 -23.29 10.93 3.07
CA ILE A 84 -23.08 10.67 4.51
C ILE A 84 -22.41 11.88 5.19
N GLU A 85 -21.36 12.43 4.60
CA GLU A 85 -20.50 13.43 5.24
C GLU A 85 -20.83 14.88 4.87
N GLY A 86 -21.36 15.10 3.65
CA GLY A 86 -21.60 16.45 3.12
C GLY A 86 -20.32 17.27 3.11
N ASP A 87 -20.42 18.54 3.48
CA ASP A 87 -19.33 19.52 3.49
C ASP A 87 -18.52 19.53 4.81
N THR A 88 -18.65 18.49 5.66
CA THR A 88 -17.96 18.46 6.95
C THR A 88 -16.44 18.56 6.80
N VAL A 89 -15.90 17.92 5.76
CA VAL A 89 -14.44 17.97 5.46
C VAL A 89 -13.98 19.37 5.06
N LEU A 90 -14.82 20.13 4.34
CA LEU A 90 -14.55 21.53 3.97
C LEU A 90 -14.43 22.42 5.22
N TRP A 91 -15.36 22.26 6.18
CA TRP A 91 -15.31 23.04 7.42
C TRP A 91 -14.03 22.79 8.23
N VAL A 92 -13.50 21.55 8.19
CA VAL A 92 -12.21 21.24 8.83
C VAL A 92 -11.07 21.95 8.12
N GLN A 93 -11.06 21.93 6.79
CA GLN A 93 -10.02 22.59 6.00
C GLN A 93 -10.05 24.10 6.23
N GLU A 94 -11.20 24.76 6.08
CA GLU A 94 -11.36 26.20 6.28
C GLU A 94 -11.02 26.63 7.72
N GLY A 95 -11.44 25.85 8.72
CA GLY A 95 -11.21 26.17 10.12
C GLY A 95 -9.76 26.05 10.55
N LEU A 96 -8.95 25.26 9.85
CA LEU A 96 -7.54 25.04 10.15
C LEU A 96 -6.59 25.72 9.15
N ARG A 97 -7.10 26.32 8.07
CA ARG A 97 -6.29 26.85 6.96
C ARG A 97 -5.19 27.79 7.42
N ASN A 98 -3.94 27.40 7.16
CA ASN A 98 -2.77 28.16 7.53
C ASN A 98 -1.55 27.71 6.72
N ASP A 99 -0.79 28.66 6.15
CA ASP A 99 0.38 28.36 5.28
C ASP A 99 1.42 27.44 5.96
N PHE A 100 1.64 27.60 7.26
CA PHE A 100 2.55 26.72 7.99
C PHE A 100 1.99 25.28 8.06
N LEU A 101 0.69 25.13 8.31
CA LEU A 101 0.06 23.83 8.36
C LEU A 101 0.02 23.18 6.97
N ASP A 102 -0.17 23.93 5.90
CA ASP A 102 -0.14 23.42 4.53
C ASP A 102 1.19 22.72 4.25
N VAL A 103 2.29 23.39 4.54
CA VAL A 103 3.64 22.85 4.36
C VAL A 103 3.91 21.68 5.31
N PHE A 104 3.64 21.89 6.60
CA PHE A 104 3.92 20.87 7.64
C PHE A 104 3.13 19.59 7.41
N MET A 105 1.82 19.69 7.21
CA MET A 105 0.95 18.53 7.04
C MET A 105 1.23 17.78 5.73
N THR A 106 1.57 18.49 4.64
CA THR A 106 1.95 17.85 3.38
C THR A 106 3.22 17.02 3.54
N HIS A 107 4.28 17.58 4.12
CA HIS A 107 5.50 16.83 4.35
C HIS A 107 5.31 15.72 5.39
N PHE A 108 4.51 15.97 6.42
CA PHE A 108 4.16 14.95 7.42
C PHE A 108 3.37 13.79 6.80
N TYR A 109 2.41 14.09 5.92
CA TYR A 109 1.62 13.08 5.22
C TYR A 109 2.50 12.09 4.46
N VAL A 110 3.47 12.57 3.68
CA VAL A 110 4.34 11.71 2.88
C VAL A 110 5.50 11.15 3.71
N MET A 111 6.37 12.03 4.22
CA MET A 111 7.60 11.63 4.91
C MET A 111 7.33 10.97 6.25
N GLY A 112 6.33 11.45 6.99
CA GLY A 112 5.90 10.86 8.25
C GLY A 112 5.34 9.44 8.05
N PHE A 113 4.52 9.23 7.03
CA PHE A 113 4.00 7.91 6.67
C PHE A 113 5.13 6.94 6.28
N MET A 114 6.06 7.37 5.44
CA MET A 114 7.24 6.59 5.09
C MET A 114 8.08 6.23 6.33
N THR A 115 8.28 7.21 7.23
CA THR A 115 9.02 7.00 8.50
C THR A 115 8.32 5.97 9.39
N ALA A 116 7.03 6.14 9.64
CA ALA A 116 6.27 5.23 10.51
C ALA A 116 6.24 3.81 9.94
N THR A 117 6.00 3.68 8.63
CA THR A 117 5.93 2.38 7.94
C THR A 117 7.30 1.69 7.94
N PHE A 118 8.36 2.42 7.57
CA PHE A 118 9.72 1.88 7.53
C PHE A 118 10.19 1.47 8.93
N ALA A 119 10.04 2.33 9.93
CA ALA A 119 10.41 2.02 11.31
C ALA A 119 9.64 0.80 11.86
N SER A 120 8.34 0.72 11.58
CA SER A 120 7.48 -0.39 12.02
C SER A 120 7.93 -1.75 11.48
N PHE A 121 8.44 -1.77 10.27
CA PHE A 121 8.96 -2.98 9.64
C PHE A 121 10.39 -3.27 10.09
N VAL A 122 11.27 -2.26 10.07
CA VAL A 122 12.71 -2.44 10.31
C VAL A 122 13.02 -2.73 11.79
N TYR A 123 12.35 -2.09 12.74
CA TYR A 123 12.73 -2.24 14.15
C TYR A 123 12.54 -3.65 14.69
N PRO A 124 11.42 -4.37 14.50
CA PRO A 124 11.30 -5.75 14.93
C PRO A 124 12.40 -6.66 14.34
N ILE A 125 12.76 -6.42 13.08
CA ILE A 125 13.80 -7.16 12.38
C ILE A 125 15.19 -6.82 12.93
N TYR A 126 15.50 -5.53 13.05
CA TYR A 126 16.80 -5.04 13.52
C TYR A 126 17.09 -5.43 14.97
N PHE A 127 16.06 -5.44 15.82
CA PHE A 127 16.18 -5.87 17.21
C PHE A 127 16.00 -7.38 17.41
N ASP A 128 15.92 -8.14 16.34
CA ASP A 128 15.81 -9.60 16.35
C ASP A 128 14.57 -10.13 17.11
N ASP A 129 13.48 -9.39 17.05
CA ASP A 129 12.17 -9.83 17.53
C ASP A 129 11.38 -10.51 16.40
N ARG A 130 11.72 -11.79 16.16
CA ARG A 130 11.08 -12.56 15.09
C ARG A 130 9.60 -12.72 15.30
N HIS A 131 9.16 -12.87 16.54
CA HIS A 131 7.74 -13.00 16.86
C HIS A 131 6.94 -11.78 16.41
N MET A 132 7.46 -10.58 16.64
CA MET A 132 6.83 -9.34 16.20
C MET A 132 7.01 -9.10 14.69
N ALA A 133 8.20 -9.37 14.16
CA ALA A 133 8.48 -9.25 12.73
C ALA A 133 7.55 -10.11 11.87
N ASP A 134 7.31 -11.37 12.25
CA ASP A 134 6.41 -12.30 11.56
C ASP A 134 4.98 -11.74 11.46
N ARG A 135 4.50 -11.09 12.50
CA ARG A 135 3.12 -10.60 12.59
C ARG A 135 2.93 -9.25 11.93
N VAL A 136 3.86 -8.33 12.17
CA VAL A 136 3.79 -6.98 11.59
C VAL A 136 3.89 -7.05 10.06
N SER A 137 4.90 -7.73 9.51
CA SER A 137 5.07 -7.83 8.07
C SER A 137 3.89 -8.52 7.38
N LEU A 138 3.32 -9.55 7.98
CA LEU A 138 2.17 -10.23 7.42
C LEU A 138 0.88 -9.41 7.55
N SER A 139 0.71 -8.65 8.63
CA SER A 139 -0.42 -7.73 8.77
C SER A 139 -0.36 -6.61 7.74
N MET A 140 0.83 -6.04 7.51
CA MET A 140 1.05 -5.07 6.44
C MET A 140 0.67 -5.64 5.07
N PHE A 141 1.12 -6.84 4.76
CA PHE A 141 0.77 -7.53 3.52
C PHE A 141 -0.74 -7.72 3.36
N TRP A 142 -1.43 -8.20 4.39
CA TRP A 142 -2.88 -8.41 4.32
C TRP A 142 -3.67 -7.11 4.19
N VAL A 143 -3.23 -5.99 4.79
CA VAL A 143 -3.87 -4.68 4.61
C VAL A 143 -3.94 -4.33 3.12
N TYR A 144 -2.83 -4.45 2.41
CA TYR A 144 -2.80 -4.15 0.98
C TYR A 144 -3.66 -5.11 0.16
N ILE A 145 -3.58 -6.42 0.43
CA ILE A 145 -4.40 -7.41 -0.28
C ILE A 145 -5.90 -7.15 -0.09
N LEU A 146 -6.31 -6.79 1.12
CA LEU A 146 -7.72 -6.50 1.42
C LEU A 146 -8.19 -5.16 0.88
N ALA A 147 -7.30 -4.20 0.64
CA ALA A 147 -7.65 -2.94 0.03
C ALA A 147 -7.90 -3.04 -1.48
N ILE A 148 -7.32 -4.05 -2.16
CA ILE A 148 -7.45 -4.27 -3.60
C ILE A 148 -8.90 -4.20 -4.11
N PRO A 149 -9.86 -4.98 -3.60
CA PRO A 149 -11.22 -4.96 -4.12
C PRO A 149 -11.91 -3.60 -3.93
N PHE A 150 -11.54 -2.84 -2.94
CA PHE A 150 -12.08 -1.50 -2.74
C PHE A 150 -11.57 -0.55 -3.81
N TYR A 151 -10.27 -0.51 -4.06
CA TYR A 151 -9.70 0.34 -5.10
C TYR A 151 -10.15 -0.02 -6.51
N LEU A 152 -10.45 -1.29 -6.77
CA LEU A 152 -10.90 -1.73 -8.08
C LEU A 152 -12.41 -1.55 -8.31
N PHE A 153 -13.23 -1.63 -7.26
CA PHE A 153 -14.70 -1.70 -7.42
C PHE A 153 -15.47 -0.64 -6.63
N LEU A 154 -14.81 0.10 -5.74
CA LEU A 154 -15.42 1.13 -4.91
C LEU A 154 -14.61 2.43 -4.98
N ASN A 155 -14.40 2.92 -6.21
CA ASN A 155 -13.64 4.15 -6.42
C ASN A 155 -14.33 5.33 -5.75
N VAL A 156 -13.56 6.03 -4.92
CA VAL A 156 -13.98 7.23 -4.21
C VAL A 156 -12.94 8.31 -4.48
N LYS A 157 -13.39 9.44 -5.04
CA LYS A 157 -12.52 10.58 -5.30
C LYS A 157 -12.04 11.22 -4.01
N VAL A 158 -10.85 11.77 -4.04
CA VAL A 158 -10.32 12.61 -2.96
C VAL A 158 -11.24 13.83 -2.75
N THR A 159 -11.33 14.30 -1.50
CA THR A 159 -12.29 15.34 -1.11
C THR A 159 -12.09 16.64 -1.86
N GLY A 160 -10.83 17.07 -2.05
CA GLY A 160 -10.51 18.30 -2.77
C GLY A 160 -10.89 18.32 -4.26
N ASN A 161 -11.11 17.13 -4.87
CA ASN A 161 -11.55 17.01 -6.26
C ASN A 161 -13.08 16.78 -6.39
N TYR A 162 -13.82 16.79 -5.29
CA TYR A 162 -15.25 16.52 -5.32
C TYR A 162 -16.09 17.59 -4.61
N VAL A 163 -15.63 18.08 -3.46
CA VAL A 163 -16.34 19.06 -2.65
C VAL A 163 -16.06 20.46 -3.18
N GLU A 164 -17.12 21.19 -3.56
CA GLU A 164 -16.98 22.55 -4.08
C GLU A 164 -16.35 23.48 -3.03
N GLY A 165 -15.33 24.24 -3.43
CA GLY A 165 -14.58 25.13 -2.55
C GLY A 165 -13.46 24.48 -1.75
N MET A 166 -13.30 23.16 -1.80
CA MET A 166 -12.20 22.45 -1.16
C MET A 166 -10.99 22.32 -2.08
N GLU A 167 -9.77 22.39 -1.53
CA GLU A 167 -8.54 22.27 -2.28
C GLU A 167 -7.78 20.99 -1.93
N THR A 168 -7.07 20.37 -2.89
CA THR A 168 -6.11 19.29 -2.64
C THR A 168 -4.76 19.87 -2.24
N ILE A 169 -4.67 20.45 -1.04
CA ILE A 169 -3.51 21.22 -0.57
C ILE A 169 -2.20 20.45 -0.74
N ALA A 170 -2.19 19.14 -0.42
CA ALA A 170 -0.99 18.34 -0.52
C ALA A 170 -0.47 18.22 -1.96
N TYR A 171 -1.37 18.18 -2.93
CA TYR A 171 -1.01 17.98 -4.33
C TYR A 171 -0.60 19.29 -5.02
N ASP A 172 -1.11 20.40 -4.51
CA ASP A 172 -0.93 21.71 -5.14
C ASP A 172 0.11 22.60 -4.42
N LEU A 173 0.86 22.05 -3.46
CA LEU A 173 1.82 22.81 -2.67
C LEU A 173 2.98 23.36 -3.54
N THR A 174 3.52 22.56 -4.45
CA THR A 174 4.51 22.98 -5.46
C THR A 174 4.33 22.18 -6.75
N PRO A 175 4.76 22.72 -7.92
CA PRO A 175 4.66 22.01 -9.20
C PRO A 175 5.33 20.62 -9.19
N GLU A 176 6.48 20.47 -8.48
CA GLU A 176 7.17 19.18 -8.38
C GLU A 176 6.35 18.17 -7.57
N ILE A 177 5.69 18.63 -6.49
CA ILE A 177 4.82 17.80 -5.65
C ILE A 177 3.57 17.41 -6.44
N HIS A 178 2.95 18.34 -7.15
CA HIS A 178 1.80 18.10 -8.02
C HIS A 178 2.09 16.99 -9.04
N ASN A 179 3.16 17.14 -9.80
CA ASN A 179 3.57 16.16 -10.81
C ASN A 179 3.86 14.77 -10.21
N TRP A 180 4.41 14.74 -8.99
CA TRP A 180 4.69 13.49 -8.29
C TRP A 180 3.41 12.78 -7.87
N PHE A 181 2.45 13.48 -7.23
CA PHE A 181 1.19 12.92 -6.81
C PHE A 181 0.34 12.42 -7.98
N ASN A 182 0.20 13.21 -9.05
CA ASN A 182 -0.54 12.79 -10.25
C ASN A 182 -0.04 11.47 -10.86
N ARG A 183 1.23 11.14 -10.62
CA ARG A 183 1.83 9.89 -11.12
C ARG A 183 1.61 8.72 -10.19
N ILE A 184 1.63 8.93 -8.87
CA ILE A 184 1.75 7.86 -7.88
C ILE A 184 0.43 7.61 -7.14
N ASP A 185 -0.39 8.63 -6.96
CA ASP A 185 -1.60 8.55 -6.14
C ASP A 185 -2.82 9.00 -6.96
N PRO A 186 -3.53 8.08 -7.60
CA PRO A 186 -4.72 8.41 -8.38
C PRO A 186 -5.78 9.10 -7.50
N PHE A 187 -6.39 10.16 -8.01
CA PHE A 187 -7.43 10.91 -7.31
C PHE A 187 -8.71 10.11 -7.00
N THR A 188 -8.76 8.85 -7.39
CA THR A 188 -9.90 7.93 -7.27
C THR A 188 -9.74 6.88 -6.17
N ASN A 189 -8.57 6.80 -5.54
CA ASN A 189 -8.26 5.79 -4.53
C ASN A 189 -8.46 6.31 -3.09
N GLY A 190 -9.53 7.08 -2.84
CA GLY A 190 -9.83 7.62 -1.51
C GLY A 190 -10.09 6.53 -0.48
N MET A 191 -10.87 5.52 -0.80
CA MET A 191 -11.35 4.52 0.16
C MET A 191 -10.83 3.11 -0.14
N PRO A 192 -10.32 2.36 0.89
CA PRO A 192 -10.04 2.77 2.27
C PRO A 192 -8.70 3.51 2.41
N SER A 193 -8.54 4.40 3.40
CA SER A 193 -7.27 5.07 3.63
C SER A 193 -6.19 4.11 4.12
N LEU A 194 -5.17 3.86 3.28
CA LEU A 194 -3.99 3.09 3.69
C LEU A 194 -3.07 3.86 4.63
N HIS A 195 -3.11 5.19 4.60
CA HIS A 195 -2.37 6.04 5.53
C HIS A 195 -2.82 5.84 6.99
N ILE A 196 -4.05 5.38 7.18
CA ILE A 196 -4.59 4.98 8.48
C ILE A 196 -4.53 3.46 8.66
N GLY A 197 -4.98 2.71 7.66
CA GLY A 197 -5.09 1.25 7.76
C GLY A 197 -3.77 0.57 8.08
N LEU A 198 -2.68 1.00 7.45
CA LEU A 198 -1.38 0.36 7.65
C LEU A 198 -0.80 0.62 9.05
N PRO A 199 -0.63 1.89 9.52
CA PRO A 199 -0.16 2.15 10.87
C PRO A 199 -1.09 1.57 11.95
N PHE A 200 -2.39 1.56 11.72
CA PHE A 200 -3.35 0.99 12.67
C PHE A 200 -3.23 -0.54 12.75
N ALA A 201 -3.00 -1.24 11.63
CA ALA A 201 -2.74 -2.68 11.65
C ALA A 201 -1.44 -3.02 12.40
N ILE A 202 -0.40 -2.20 12.23
CA ILE A 202 0.87 -2.35 12.94
C ILE A 202 0.66 -2.14 14.44
N TRP A 203 0.00 -1.04 14.81
CA TRP A 203 -0.33 -0.75 16.20
C TRP A 203 -1.15 -1.88 16.84
N LEU A 204 -2.19 -2.35 16.15
CA LEU A 204 -3.06 -3.43 16.62
C LEU A 204 -2.29 -4.75 16.75
N SER A 205 -1.38 -5.05 15.82
CA SER A 205 -0.51 -6.20 15.89
C SER A 205 0.40 -6.14 17.13
N MET A 206 1.05 -5.00 17.34
CA MET A 206 1.89 -4.80 18.51
C MET A 206 1.07 -4.81 19.81
N HIS A 207 -0.12 -4.23 19.82
CA HIS A 207 -1.01 -4.28 20.99
C HIS A 207 -1.44 -5.69 21.34
N ARG A 208 -1.69 -6.53 20.35
CA ARG A 208 -2.18 -7.90 20.52
C ARG A 208 -1.11 -8.88 20.95
N TRP A 209 0.14 -8.70 20.51
CA TRP A 209 1.20 -9.71 20.66
C TRP A 209 2.41 -9.24 21.46
N ASP A 210 2.43 -8.01 21.94
CA ASP A 210 3.47 -7.51 22.84
C ASP A 210 3.09 -7.78 24.31
N GLU A 211 3.32 -9.04 24.75
CA GLU A 211 2.91 -9.49 26.08
C GLU A 211 3.76 -8.88 27.22
N ASP A 212 5.01 -8.54 26.95
CA ASP A 212 5.95 -8.01 27.95
C ASP A 212 6.16 -6.48 27.88
N GLY A 213 5.41 -5.78 27.02
CA GLY A 213 5.42 -4.33 26.91
C GLY A 213 6.69 -3.73 26.29
N ARG A 214 7.53 -4.54 25.64
CA ARG A 214 8.78 -4.08 25.02
C ARG A 214 8.59 -3.04 23.91
N TRP A 215 7.41 -3.02 23.28
CA TRP A 215 7.03 -2.11 22.21
C TRP A 215 6.09 -0.97 22.65
N GLU A 216 5.87 -0.80 23.96
CA GLU A 216 4.93 0.19 24.49
C GLU A 216 5.21 1.61 23.99
N ARG A 217 6.47 2.06 24.03
CA ARG A 217 6.84 3.40 23.55
C ARG A 217 6.53 3.59 22.07
N PHE A 218 6.77 2.55 21.27
CA PHE A 218 6.49 2.59 19.84
C PHE A 218 4.98 2.55 19.55
N ARG A 219 4.21 1.80 20.34
CA ARG A 219 2.73 1.83 20.26
C ARG A 219 2.16 3.21 20.58
N LEU A 220 2.70 3.90 21.58
CA LEU A 220 2.31 5.27 21.91
C LEU A 220 2.64 6.24 20.76
N PHE A 221 3.80 6.10 20.17
CA PHE A 221 4.16 6.85 18.96
C PHE A 221 3.18 6.60 17.81
N LEU A 222 2.82 5.34 17.56
CA LEU A 222 1.87 5.00 16.50
C LEU A 222 0.47 5.58 16.74
N ILE A 223 -0.04 5.60 17.98
CA ILE A 223 -1.32 6.25 18.30
C ILE A 223 -1.25 7.74 17.97
N PHE A 224 -0.20 8.42 18.45
CA PHE A 224 0.00 9.83 18.14
C PHE A 224 0.08 10.05 16.62
N PHE A 225 0.87 9.24 15.92
CA PHE A 225 1.00 9.30 14.47
C PHE A 225 -0.35 9.10 13.75
N ILE A 226 -1.13 8.07 14.10
CA ILE A 226 -2.44 7.79 13.50
C ILE A 226 -3.39 8.97 13.73
N THR A 227 -3.42 9.51 14.95
CA THR A 227 -4.28 10.65 15.28
C THR A 227 -3.94 11.88 14.45
N LEU A 228 -2.65 12.23 14.38
CA LEU A 228 -2.19 13.37 13.58
C LEU A 228 -2.41 13.14 12.08
N THR A 229 -2.17 11.92 11.59
CA THR A 229 -2.44 11.56 10.20
C THR A 229 -3.93 11.67 9.87
N SER A 230 -4.82 11.25 10.77
CA SER A 230 -6.28 11.37 10.57
C SER A 230 -6.71 12.83 10.38
N VAL A 231 -6.15 13.75 11.16
CA VAL A 231 -6.38 15.19 10.97
C VAL A 231 -5.76 15.68 9.65
N SER A 232 -4.53 15.26 9.39
CA SER A 232 -3.76 15.69 8.22
C SER A 232 -4.45 15.34 6.91
N ILE A 233 -4.92 14.10 6.73
CA ILE A 233 -5.50 13.64 5.46
C ILE A 233 -6.85 14.29 5.15
N VAL A 234 -7.64 14.64 6.17
CA VAL A 234 -8.89 15.41 5.99
C VAL A 234 -8.57 16.88 5.67
N TYR A 235 -7.67 17.49 6.43
CA TYR A 235 -7.23 18.86 6.21
C TYR A 235 -6.65 19.10 4.81
N LEU A 236 -5.83 18.16 4.34
CA LEU A 236 -5.15 18.27 3.05
C LEU A 236 -6.06 18.02 1.82
N GLY A 237 -7.33 17.71 2.02
CA GLY A 237 -8.26 17.47 0.93
C GLY A 237 -8.11 16.10 0.25
N ILE A 238 -7.57 15.10 0.96
CA ILE A 238 -7.24 13.79 0.39
C ILE A 238 -8.30 12.75 0.74
N HIS A 239 -8.77 12.72 1.99
CA HIS A 239 -9.64 11.66 2.48
C HIS A 239 -10.90 12.16 3.18
N TRP A 240 -11.94 11.35 3.11
CA TRP A 240 -13.17 11.43 3.88
C TRP A 240 -12.99 10.81 5.27
N PHE A 241 -13.85 11.17 6.23
CA PHE A 241 -13.85 10.48 7.54
C PHE A 241 -14.21 9.00 7.42
N VAL A 242 -15.09 8.64 6.50
CA VAL A 242 -15.45 7.25 6.19
C VAL A 242 -14.23 6.45 5.72
N ASP A 243 -13.30 7.06 4.98
CA ASP A 243 -12.08 6.40 4.52
C ASP A 243 -11.18 5.99 5.70
N ILE A 244 -11.15 6.81 6.75
CA ILE A 244 -10.42 6.52 8.00
C ILE A 244 -11.01 5.27 8.67
N ILE A 245 -12.34 5.24 8.80
CA ILE A 245 -13.05 4.09 9.38
C ILE A 245 -12.85 2.85 8.50
N GLY A 246 -12.94 2.99 7.18
CA GLY A 246 -12.66 1.93 6.22
C GLY A 246 -11.25 1.36 6.38
N GLY A 247 -10.25 2.22 6.50
CA GLY A 247 -8.87 1.83 6.77
C GLY A 247 -8.70 1.05 8.08
N MET A 248 -9.35 1.49 9.16
CA MET A 248 -9.33 0.78 10.44
C MET A 248 -10.01 -0.59 10.36
N LEU A 249 -11.13 -0.72 9.65
CA LEU A 249 -11.82 -2.00 9.47
C LEU A 249 -10.97 -3.00 8.67
N VAL A 250 -10.34 -2.54 7.59
CA VAL A 250 -9.40 -3.35 6.81
C VAL A 250 -8.23 -3.81 7.68
N ALA A 251 -7.69 -2.93 8.52
CA ALA A 251 -6.61 -3.27 9.45
C ALA A 251 -7.02 -4.34 10.48
N ILE A 252 -8.20 -4.21 11.09
CA ILE A 252 -8.73 -5.21 12.03
C ILE A 252 -8.86 -6.57 11.33
N LEU A 253 -9.39 -6.59 10.12
CA LEU A 253 -9.53 -7.82 9.35
C LEU A 253 -8.16 -8.43 9.00
N ALA A 254 -7.20 -7.61 8.55
CA ALA A 254 -5.83 -8.02 8.25
C ALA A 254 -5.12 -8.68 9.44
N VAL A 255 -5.22 -8.06 10.62
CA VAL A 255 -4.65 -8.60 11.87
C VAL A 255 -5.30 -9.91 12.29
N ASN A 256 -6.63 -10.03 12.10
CA ASN A 256 -7.33 -11.29 12.38
C ASN A 256 -6.97 -12.42 11.39
N ILE A 257 -6.73 -12.10 10.13
CA ILE A 257 -6.23 -13.06 9.14
C ILE A 257 -4.79 -13.45 9.49
N THR A 258 -3.95 -12.48 9.84
CA THR A 258 -2.57 -12.72 10.31
C THR A 258 -2.56 -13.70 11.49
N ALA A 259 -3.45 -13.52 12.47
CA ALA A 259 -3.54 -14.42 13.62
C ALA A 259 -3.78 -15.89 13.24
N ARG A 260 -4.44 -16.14 12.11
CA ARG A 260 -4.75 -17.50 11.63
C ARG A 260 -3.74 -18.04 10.63
N THR A 261 -3.00 -17.17 9.95
CA THR A 261 -2.16 -17.54 8.80
C THR A 261 -0.66 -17.41 9.05
N HIS A 262 -0.21 -16.74 10.12
CA HIS A 262 1.21 -16.50 10.35
C HIS A 262 2.03 -17.79 10.48
N GLU A 263 1.58 -18.78 11.26
CA GLU A 263 2.33 -20.04 11.42
C GLU A 263 2.49 -20.81 10.10
N PRO A 264 1.43 -21.12 9.34
CA PRO A 264 1.59 -21.87 8.11
C PRO A 264 2.41 -21.09 7.05
N ILE A 265 2.26 -19.77 6.96
CA ILE A 265 3.01 -18.95 5.98
C ILE A 265 4.50 -18.95 6.33
N TRP A 266 4.87 -18.61 7.57
CA TRP A 266 6.27 -18.55 7.97
C TRP A 266 6.95 -19.90 8.04
N ARG A 267 6.20 -20.99 8.25
CA ARG A 267 6.73 -22.36 8.11
C ARG A 267 7.16 -22.67 6.67
N VAL A 268 6.48 -22.09 5.66
CA VAL A 268 6.89 -22.23 4.25
C VAL A 268 8.14 -21.41 3.96
N ALA A 269 8.27 -20.24 4.57
CA ALA A 269 9.38 -19.30 4.40
C ALA A 269 10.56 -19.58 5.36
N ASP A 270 10.52 -20.68 6.16
CA ASP A 270 11.63 -21.08 7.01
C ASP A 270 12.90 -21.34 6.17
N GLU A 271 13.99 -20.68 6.53
CA GLU A 271 15.26 -20.72 5.79
C GLU A 271 15.76 -22.15 5.54
N ARG A 272 15.66 -23.02 6.55
CA ARG A 272 16.11 -24.42 6.44
C ARG A 272 15.21 -25.23 5.51
N LEU A 273 13.90 -25.01 5.58
CA LEU A 273 12.94 -25.66 4.69
C LEU A 273 13.04 -25.13 3.27
N PHE A 274 13.26 -23.82 3.11
CA PHE A 274 13.46 -23.20 1.80
C PHE A 274 14.70 -23.76 1.12
N THR A 275 15.84 -23.78 1.78
CA THR A 275 17.10 -24.33 1.23
C THR A 275 16.93 -25.79 0.84
N ARG A 276 16.29 -26.62 1.68
CA ARG A 276 16.00 -28.03 1.34
C ARG A 276 15.03 -28.18 0.17
N ARG A 277 14.04 -27.31 0.06
CA ARG A 277 13.09 -27.33 -1.08
C ARG A 277 13.77 -26.90 -2.35
N LEU A 278 14.59 -25.83 -2.27
CA LEU A 278 15.37 -25.35 -3.41
C LEU A 278 16.32 -26.43 -3.92
N ALA A 279 17.08 -27.07 -3.03
CA ALA A 279 17.95 -28.19 -3.40
C ALA A 279 17.17 -29.31 -4.10
N ARG A 280 16.06 -29.77 -3.52
CA ARG A 280 15.20 -30.80 -4.15
C ARG A 280 14.62 -30.36 -5.50
N THR A 281 14.34 -29.07 -5.66
CA THR A 281 13.80 -28.53 -6.93
C THR A 281 14.89 -28.47 -7.99
N LEU A 282 16.11 -28.17 -7.61
CA LEU A 282 17.27 -28.18 -8.52
C LEU A 282 17.65 -29.62 -8.92
N ASP A 283 17.54 -30.59 -7.99
CA ASP A 283 17.84 -32.00 -8.26
C ASP A 283 16.77 -32.68 -9.14
N ASP A 284 15.49 -32.34 -8.94
CA ASP A 284 14.35 -32.89 -9.71
C ASP A 284 13.30 -31.80 -10.00
N PRO A 285 13.53 -30.94 -11.02
CA PRO A 285 12.64 -29.85 -11.34
C PRO A 285 11.23 -30.31 -11.75
N SER A 286 11.16 -31.37 -12.56
CA SER A 286 9.87 -31.87 -13.08
C SER A 286 9.02 -32.53 -12.01
N GLY A 287 9.60 -33.33 -11.15
CA GLY A 287 8.91 -33.95 -10.04
C GLY A 287 8.51 -32.95 -8.96
N SER A 288 9.31 -31.92 -8.73
CA SER A 288 8.98 -30.81 -7.80
C SER A 288 7.80 -30.02 -8.32
N MET A 289 7.76 -29.69 -9.62
CA MET A 289 6.63 -29.01 -10.26
C MET A 289 5.35 -29.82 -10.14
N LYS A 290 5.40 -31.13 -10.45
CA LYS A 290 4.25 -32.02 -10.32
C LYS A 290 3.75 -32.13 -8.87
N ARG A 291 4.64 -32.19 -7.88
CA ARG A 291 4.28 -32.23 -6.45
C ARG A 291 3.61 -30.92 -6.02
N THR A 292 4.17 -29.77 -6.42
CA THR A 292 3.60 -28.46 -6.13
C THR A 292 2.24 -28.29 -6.76
N LEU A 293 2.08 -28.67 -8.03
CA LEU A 293 0.81 -28.59 -8.73
C LEU A 293 -0.26 -29.49 -8.08
N ARG A 294 0.10 -30.73 -7.70
CA ARG A 294 -0.83 -31.63 -6.98
C ARG A 294 -1.20 -31.06 -5.61
N SER A 295 -0.26 -30.44 -4.90
CA SER A 295 -0.54 -29.79 -3.61
C SER A 295 -1.49 -28.62 -3.78
N LEU A 296 -1.28 -27.77 -4.80
CA LEU A 296 -2.17 -26.64 -5.13
C LEU A 296 -3.56 -27.14 -5.52
N LEU A 297 -3.64 -28.12 -6.42
CA LEU A 297 -4.93 -28.70 -6.81
C LEU A 297 -5.67 -29.35 -5.63
N GLY A 298 -4.94 -29.99 -4.71
CA GLY A 298 -5.52 -30.55 -3.49
C GLY A 298 -5.99 -29.49 -2.50
N THR A 299 -5.41 -28.29 -2.53
CA THR A 299 -5.83 -27.15 -1.69
C THR A 299 -7.07 -26.43 -2.24
N ILE A 300 -7.32 -26.61 -3.54
CA ILE A 300 -8.46 -25.99 -4.25
C ILE A 300 -9.67 -26.94 -4.27
N ASP A 301 -9.49 -28.23 -3.97
CA ASP A 301 -10.57 -29.22 -4.00
C ASP A 301 -11.62 -28.92 -2.89
N PRO A 302 -12.81 -28.38 -3.24
CA PRO A 302 -13.82 -27.97 -2.28
C PRO A 302 -14.47 -29.14 -1.54
N VAL A 303 -14.27 -30.38 -2.04
CA VAL A 303 -14.90 -31.58 -1.49
C VAL A 303 -14.10 -32.13 -0.30
N LYS A 304 -12.78 -31.94 -0.29
CA LYS A 304 -11.90 -32.53 0.73
C LYS A 304 -11.91 -31.79 2.07
N GLU A 305 -11.97 -30.47 2.08
CA GLU A 305 -12.02 -29.67 3.31
C GLU A 305 -12.88 -28.40 3.08
N PRO A 306 -14.21 -28.49 3.21
CA PRO A 306 -15.10 -27.34 3.04
C PRO A 306 -14.73 -26.22 4.05
N GLY A 307 -14.58 -25.01 3.53
CA GLY A 307 -14.23 -23.82 4.31
C GLY A 307 -12.75 -23.41 4.22
N LYS A 308 -11.80 -24.35 4.33
CA LYS A 308 -10.37 -24.07 4.22
C LYS A 308 -9.93 -23.95 2.76
N ASN A 309 -10.42 -24.83 1.94
CA ASN A 309 -10.13 -24.85 0.49
C ASN A 309 -10.90 -23.78 -0.28
N GLN A 310 -12.07 -23.35 0.21
CA GLN A 310 -12.84 -22.24 -0.39
C GLN A 310 -12.08 -20.92 -0.32
N THR A 311 -11.41 -20.62 0.79
CA THR A 311 -10.58 -19.41 0.91
C THR A 311 -9.37 -19.46 -0.03
N GLY A 312 -8.71 -20.61 -0.15
CA GLY A 312 -7.62 -20.81 -1.10
C GLY A 312 -8.06 -20.70 -2.56
N ALA A 313 -9.22 -21.25 -2.89
CA ALA A 313 -9.82 -21.16 -4.23
C ALA A 313 -10.21 -19.70 -4.57
N LEU A 314 -10.75 -18.95 -3.60
CA LEU A 314 -11.10 -17.54 -3.78
C LEU A 314 -9.84 -16.70 -4.03
N ILE A 315 -8.80 -16.88 -3.23
CA ILE A 315 -7.52 -16.18 -3.41
C ILE A 315 -6.93 -16.48 -4.79
N LEU A 316 -6.91 -17.75 -5.20
CA LEU A 316 -6.41 -18.12 -6.52
C LEU A 316 -7.27 -17.53 -7.64
N ALA A 317 -8.59 -17.53 -7.50
CA ALA A 317 -9.50 -16.93 -8.48
C ALA A 317 -9.25 -15.42 -8.62
N LEU A 318 -9.05 -14.71 -7.50
CA LEU A 318 -8.68 -13.29 -7.49
C LEU A 318 -7.32 -13.05 -8.16
N MET A 319 -6.33 -13.90 -7.88
CA MET A 319 -5.00 -13.79 -8.52
C MET A 319 -5.07 -14.01 -10.03
N ILE A 320 -5.85 -15.00 -10.48
CA ILE A 320 -6.05 -15.28 -11.91
C ILE A 320 -6.79 -14.12 -12.58
N LEU A 321 -7.86 -13.61 -11.96
CA LEU A 321 -8.61 -12.46 -12.48
C LEU A 321 -7.71 -11.23 -12.61
N THR A 322 -6.98 -10.90 -11.55
CA THR A 322 -6.02 -9.78 -11.55
C THR A 322 -4.96 -9.97 -12.64
N GLY A 323 -4.35 -11.14 -12.72
CA GLY A 323 -3.36 -11.44 -13.75
C GLY A 323 -3.92 -11.40 -15.18
N SER A 324 -5.17 -11.82 -15.37
CA SER A 324 -5.84 -11.77 -16.69
C SER A 324 -6.13 -10.34 -17.13
N VAL A 325 -6.59 -9.48 -16.22
CA VAL A 325 -6.85 -8.06 -16.53
C VAL A 325 -5.56 -7.32 -16.83
N LEU A 326 -4.48 -7.62 -16.10
CA LEU A 326 -3.17 -7.05 -16.37
C LEU A 326 -2.59 -7.47 -17.71
N LEU A 327 -2.74 -8.76 -18.06
CA LEU A 327 -2.31 -9.26 -19.36
C LEU A 327 -3.12 -8.59 -20.49
N TRP A 328 -4.41 -8.38 -20.25
CA TRP A 328 -5.28 -7.67 -21.18
C TRP A 328 -4.85 -6.21 -21.35
N ASP A 329 -4.58 -5.48 -20.25
CA ASP A 329 -4.09 -4.10 -20.28
C ASP A 329 -2.78 -3.98 -21.06
N VAL A 330 -1.78 -4.80 -20.71
CA VAL A 330 -0.47 -4.78 -21.41
C VAL A 330 -0.60 -5.06 -22.91
N THR A 331 -1.52 -5.96 -23.31
CA THR A 331 -1.75 -6.26 -24.73
C THR A 331 -2.49 -5.15 -25.45
N HIS A 332 -3.48 -4.50 -24.81
CA HIS A 332 -4.26 -3.41 -25.42
C HIS A 332 -3.50 -2.09 -25.46
N ARG A 333 -2.65 -1.79 -24.48
CA ARG A 333 -1.77 -0.61 -24.57
C ARG A 333 -0.81 -0.66 -25.75
N LYS A 334 -0.29 -1.85 -26.07
CA LYS A 334 0.54 -2.01 -27.27
C LYS A 334 -0.23 -1.74 -28.56
N ILE A 335 -1.46 -2.23 -28.64
CA ILE A 335 -2.32 -2.01 -29.80
C ILE A 335 -2.65 -0.52 -29.97
N SER A 336 -2.98 0.19 -28.89
CA SER A 336 -3.30 1.61 -28.96
C SER A 336 -2.10 2.50 -29.30
N ILE A 337 -0.90 2.13 -28.89
CA ILE A 337 0.34 2.84 -29.26
C ILE A 337 0.67 2.60 -30.74
N ASP A 338 0.54 1.36 -31.22
CA ASP A 338 0.77 1.02 -32.63
C ASP A 338 -0.26 1.67 -33.57
N GLU A 339 -1.51 1.87 -33.12
CA GLU A 339 -2.56 2.61 -33.87
C GLU A 339 -2.31 4.14 -33.88
N ALA A 340 -1.81 4.71 -32.79
CA ALA A 340 -1.51 6.14 -32.71
C ALA A 340 -0.32 6.55 -33.59
N ASP A 341 0.63 5.66 -33.83
CA ASP A 341 1.76 5.88 -34.76
C ASP A 341 1.42 5.62 -36.23
N SER A 342 0.19 5.18 -36.54
CA SER A 342 -0.25 4.94 -37.92
C SER A 342 -0.92 6.19 -38.50
N PRO A 343 -0.41 6.84 -39.54
CA PRO A 343 -0.93 8.12 -40.06
C PRO A 343 -2.31 8.03 -40.74
N THR A 344 -3.02 6.91 -40.61
CA THR A 344 -4.32 6.66 -41.29
C THR A 344 -5.52 6.51 -40.38
N SER A 345 -5.41 6.58 -39.03
CA SER A 345 -6.52 6.36 -38.10
C SER A 345 -7.05 7.62 -37.42
N ALA A 346 -7.02 8.77 -38.11
CA ALA A 346 -7.56 10.02 -37.56
C ALA A 346 -9.09 10.13 -37.71
N SER A 347 -9.84 9.04 -37.41
CA SER A 347 -11.30 9.14 -37.34
C SER A 347 -11.86 8.12 -36.34
N GLY A 348 -12.06 8.55 -35.10
CA GLY A 348 -12.97 7.84 -34.21
C GLY A 348 -12.41 7.42 -32.88
N SER A 349 -12.50 8.30 -31.96
CA SER A 349 -12.67 8.20 -30.50
C SER A 349 -11.88 9.30 -29.78
N GLY A 350 -12.50 10.49 -29.79
CA GLY A 350 -11.83 11.77 -29.55
C GLY A 350 -11.49 12.15 -28.13
N GLU A 351 -11.71 11.34 -27.10
CA GLU A 351 -11.47 11.82 -25.73
C GLU A 351 -10.07 11.52 -25.17
N TRP A 352 -9.35 10.54 -25.71
CA TRP A 352 -7.99 10.23 -25.26
C TRP A 352 -6.89 11.13 -25.86
N LEU A 353 -7.12 11.66 -27.04
CA LEU A 353 -6.17 12.56 -27.72
C LEU A 353 -6.22 14.00 -27.20
N VAL A 354 -7.35 14.44 -26.63
CA VAL A 354 -7.50 15.80 -26.07
C VAL A 354 -6.56 16.04 -24.88
N TRP A 355 -6.31 15.04 -24.04
CA TRP A 355 -5.40 15.18 -22.91
C TRP A 355 -3.92 15.27 -23.27
N VAL A 356 -3.54 14.83 -24.46
CA VAL A 356 -2.14 14.88 -24.93
C VAL A 356 -1.89 16.19 -25.68
N GLU A 357 -2.88 16.74 -26.39
CA GLU A 357 -2.76 18.01 -27.13
C GLU A 357 -2.78 19.24 -26.22
N GLU A 358 -3.53 19.24 -25.10
CA GLU A 358 -3.52 20.38 -24.16
C GLU A 358 -2.19 20.53 -23.38
N SER A 359 -1.36 19.49 -23.31
CA SER A 359 -0.04 19.58 -22.67
C SER A 359 1.09 20.08 -23.59
N GLU A 360 0.88 20.12 -24.90
CA GLU A 360 1.88 20.61 -25.87
C GLU A 360 1.60 22.02 -26.41
N GLY A 361 0.48 22.65 -26.03
CA GLY A 361 -0.01 23.91 -26.60
C GLY A 361 0.46 25.21 -25.92
N GLU A 362 1.24 25.16 -24.82
CA GLU A 362 1.77 26.37 -24.17
C GLU A 362 3.31 26.37 -24.08
N VAL A 363 3.95 26.39 -25.25
CA VAL A 363 5.34 26.90 -25.38
C VAL A 363 5.46 27.67 -26.68
N THR A 364 4.99 28.90 -26.66
CA THR A 364 5.58 30.01 -27.44
C THR A 364 5.45 31.31 -26.64
#